data_11894e721a498a2be3fc4710e4eb66f8
#
_entry.id   11894e721a498a2be3fc4710e4eb66f8
#
_cell.length_a   1.000
_cell.length_b   1.000
_cell.length_c   1.000
_cell.angle_alpha   90.00
_cell.angle_beta   90.00
_cell.angle_gamma   90.00
#
_symmetry.space_group_name_H-M   'P 1'
#
loop_
_entity.id
_entity.type
_entity.pdbx_description
1 polymer ?
#
loop_
_entity_poly.entity_id
_entity_poly.type
_entity_poly.pdbx_seq_one_letter_code
_entity_poly.pdbx_strand_id
1 'polypeptide(L)'
;MRIFKNKWFVRFARKERITDAKLAEAVRNAEKGLIDADYGGGVIKQRIARPGQGKSGGYRSIIIFRKGNMAFFVYGFAKNERDNIDESDERDFKDLAKCF
;
A
#
# COMPACT_ATOMS: atom_id res chain seq x y z
N MET A 1 -3.03 -7.16 13.76
CA MET A 1 -3.46 -7.20 12.36
C MET A 1 -2.54 -8.09 11.54
N ARG A 2 -3.10 -8.87 10.63
CA ARG A 2 -2.34 -9.76 9.75
C ARG A 2 -1.96 -9.01 8.49
N ILE A 3 -0.68 -9.11 8.09
CA ILE A 3 -0.14 -8.42 6.93
C ILE A 3 0.25 -9.45 5.88
N PHE A 4 -0.28 -9.29 4.67
CA PHE A 4 0.00 -10.18 3.54
C PHE A 4 0.56 -9.39 2.38
N LYS A 5 1.27 -10.10 1.50
CA LYS A 5 1.82 -9.53 0.25
C LYS A 5 1.52 -10.50 -0.88
N ASN A 6 1.06 -10.00 -2.03
CA ASN A 6 0.97 -10.85 -3.21
C ASN A 6 2.36 -11.05 -3.81
N LYS A 7 2.48 -11.94 -4.81
CA LYS A 7 3.77 -12.25 -5.43
C LYS A 7 4.43 -11.02 -6.05
N TRP A 8 3.63 -10.17 -6.67
CA TRP A 8 4.13 -8.94 -7.28
C TRP A 8 4.76 -8.04 -6.22
N PHE A 9 4.06 -7.84 -5.10
CA PHE A 9 4.55 -6.98 -4.03
C PHE A 9 5.78 -7.54 -3.33
N VAL A 10 5.85 -8.86 -3.17
CA VAL A 10 7.06 -9.49 -2.61
C VAL A 10 8.28 -9.11 -3.45
N ARG A 11 8.16 -9.20 -4.79
CA ARG A 11 9.26 -8.85 -5.69
C ARG A 11 9.57 -7.36 -5.65
N PHE A 12 8.54 -6.52 -5.63
CA PHE A 12 8.71 -5.06 -5.52
C PHE A 12 9.45 -4.68 -4.24
N ALA A 13 9.01 -5.21 -3.10
CA ALA A 13 9.62 -4.92 -1.81
C ALA A 13 11.08 -5.38 -1.75
N ARG A 14 11.38 -6.54 -2.34
CA ARG A 14 12.75 -7.05 -2.40
C ARG A 14 13.63 -6.15 -3.25
N LYS A 15 13.17 -5.76 -4.43
CA LYS A 15 13.89 -4.88 -5.34
C LYS A 15 14.17 -3.53 -4.71
N GLU A 16 13.17 -2.96 -4.05
CA GLU A 16 13.26 -1.63 -3.44
C GLU A 16 13.78 -1.67 -2.00
N ARG A 17 14.10 -2.85 -1.48
CA ARG A 17 14.62 -3.05 -0.12
C ARG A 17 13.67 -2.50 0.95
N ILE A 18 12.39 -2.73 0.77
CA ILE A 18 11.36 -2.36 1.73
C ILE A 18 11.22 -3.50 2.74
N THR A 19 11.49 -3.21 4.00
CA THR A 19 11.45 -4.21 5.06
C THR A 19 10.03 -4.43 5.58
N ASP A 20 9.81 -5.57 6.22
CA ASP A 20 8.53 -5.86 6.87
C ASP A 20 8.23 -4.83 7.98
N ALA A 21 9.25 -4.30 8.64
CA ALA A 21 9.08 -3.25 9.64
C ALA A 21 8.47 -1.99 9.03
N LYS A 22 8.87 -1.63 7.80
CA LYS A 22 8.30 -0.48 7.07
C LYS A 22 6.85 -0.73 6.69
N LEU A 23 6.52 -1.94 6.30
CA LEU A 23 5.14 -2.30 5.98
C LEU A 23 4.26 -2.25 7.22
N ALA A 24 4.77 -2.76 8.35
CA ALA A 24 4.05 -2.71 9.62
C ALA A 24 3.80 -1.26 10.07
N GLU A 25 4.78 -0.38 9.88
CA GLU A 25 4.64 1.05 10.18
C GLU A 25 3.51 1.68 9.33
N ALA A 26 3.50 1.39 8.04
CA ALA A 26 2.45 1.90 7.14
C ALA A 26 1.07 1.42 7.59
N VAL A 27 0.95 0.16 7.99
CA VAL A 27 -0.32 -0.40 8.47
C VAL A 27 -0.74 0.24 9.80
N ARG A 28 0.19 0.46 10.72
CA ARG A 28 -0.13 1.14 11.99
C ARG A 28 -0.66 2.55 11.74
N ASN A 29 -0.07 3.26 10.79
CA ASN A 29 -0.56 4.59 10.42
C ASN A 29 -1.97 4.52 9.85
N ALA A 30 -2.23 3.55 8.99
CA ALA A 30 -3.57 3.35 8.42
C ALA A 30 -4.60 3.05 9.51
N GLU A 31 -4.23 2.24 10.50
CA GLU A 31 -5.12 1.92 11.63
C GLU A 31 -5.48 3.16 12.45
N LYS A 32 -4.59 4.15 12.49
CA LYS A 32 -4.82 5.42 13.18
C LYS A 32 -5.60 6.41 12.31
N GLY A 33 -5.97 6.04 11.10
CA GLY A 33 -6.65 6.93 10.17
C GLY A 33 -5.71 7.80 9.35
N LEU A 34 -4.41 7.61 9.46
CA LEU A 34 -3.41 8.36 8.69
C LEU A 34 -3.22 7.66 7.34
N ILE A 35 -4.15 7.89 6.44
CA ILE A 35 -4.23 7.24 5.12
C ILE A 35 -3.97 8.29 4.04
N ASP A 36 -3.13 7.95 3.06
CA ASP A 36 -2.80 8.86 1.96
C ASP A 36 -4.01 9.10 1.05
N ALA A 37 -4.70 8.03 0.66
CA ALA A 37 -5.96 8.13 -0.07
C ALA A 37 -6.81 6.89 0.18
N ASP A 38 -8.11 7.08 0.27
CA ASP A 38 -9.08 5.99 0.41
C ASP A 38 -9.93 5.95 -0.86
N TYR A 39 -9.79 4.88 -1.63
CA TYR A 39 -10.53 4.72 -2.88
C TYR A 39 -11.95 4.15 -2.67
N GLY A 40 -12.25 3.73 -1.44
CA GLY A 40 -13.49 2.99 -1.17
C GLY A 40 -13.33 1.50 -1.45
N GLY A 41 -14.33 0.72 -1.07
CA GLY A 41 -14.33 -0.73 -1.28
C GLY A 41 -13.23 -1.47 -0.51
N GLY A 42 -12.60 -0.82 0.46
CA GLY A 42 -11.51 -1.41 1.21
C GLY A 42 -10.13 -1.27 0.55
N VAL A 43 -10.02 -0.43 -0.47
CA VAL A 43 -8.75 -0.19 -1.18
C VAL A 43 -8.21 1.17 -0.77
N ILE A 44 -6.99 1.20 -0.26
CA ILE A 44 -6.34 2.44 0.16
C ILE A 44 -4.98 2.60 -0.51
N LYS A 45 -4.53 3.84 -0.61
CA LYS A 45 -3.15 4.19 -0.98
C LYS A 45 -2.44 4.64 0.29
N GLN A 46 -1.26 4.09 0.54
CA GLN A 46 -0.53 4.37 1.77
C GLN A 46 0.94 4.62 1.50
N ARG A 47 1.47 5.63 2.17
CA ARG A 47 2.87 5.98 2.05
C ARG A 47 3.76 4.97 2.78
N ILE A 48 4.86 4.59 2.15
CA ILE A 48 5.95 3.85 2.79
C ILE A 48 7.17 4.76 2.78
N ALA A 49 7.69 5.06 3.97
CA ALA A 49 8.82 5.96 4.10
C ALA A 49 10.09 5.35 3.48
N ARG A 50 10.90 6.20 2.85
CA ARG A 50 12.20 5.83 2.31
C ARG A 50 13.26 6.71 2.97
N PRO A 51 14.34 6.13 3.52
CA PRO A 51 15.39 6.91 4.18
C PRO A 51 15.93 8.01 3.25
N GLY A 52 16.08 9.22 3.76
CA GLY A 52 16.60 10.35 3.00
C GLY A 52 15.59 11.02 2.09
N GLN A 53 14.36 10.54 2.04
CA GLN A 53 13.29 11.15 1.24
C GLN A 53 12.27 11.80 2.18
N GLY A 54 11.83 12.99 1.86
CA GLY A 54 10.81 13.68 2.64
C GLY A 54 9.42 13.06 2.46
N LYS A 55 8.38 13.70 3.01
CA LYS A 55 7.00 13.20 2.94
C LYS A 55 6.50 13.05 1.52
N SER A 56 6.96 13.89 0.59
CA SER A 56 6.59 13.82 -0.82
C SER A 56 7.34 12.73 -1.57
N GLY A 57 8.43 12.21 -1.01
CA GLY A 57 9.21 11.13 -1.61
C GLY A 57 8.78 9.77 -1.10
N GLY A 58 9.66 8.78 -1.25
CA GLY A 58 9.41 7.42 -0.81
C GLY A 58 8.50 6.67 -1.76
N TYR A 59 7.79 5.71 -1.21
CA TYR A 59 6.93 4.83 -1.99
C TYR A 59 5.47 5.04 -1.63
N ARG A 60 4.59 4.65 -2.55
CA ARG A 60 3.16 4.49 -2.28
C ARG A 60 2.83 3.03 -2.50
N SER A 61 2.00 2.49 -1.63
CA SER A 61 1.50 1.12 -1.74
C SER A 61 -0.02 1.15 -1.88
N ILE A 62 -0.54 0.17 -2.61
CA ILE A 62 -1.97 -0.07 -2.69
C ILE A 62 -2.24 -1.28 -1.81
N ILE A 63 -3.17 -1.10 -0.88
CA ILE A 63 -3.47 -2.10 0.15
C ILE A 63 -4.97 -2.37 0.15
N ILE A 64 -5.32 -3.67 0.15
CA ILE A 64 -6.67 -4.08 0.51
C ILE A 64 -6.68 -4.12 2.03
N PHE A 65 -7.41 -3.18 2.62
CA PHE A 65 -7.34 -2.92 4.05
C PHE A 65 -8.67 -3.20 4.72
N ARG A 66 -8.64 -4.10 5.71
CA ARG A 66 -9.78 -4.42 6.58
C ARG A 66 -9.35 -4.11 8.00
N LYS A 67 -9.74 -2.93 8.48
CA LYS A 67 -9.35 -2.44 9.80
C LYS A 67 -9.62 -3.48 10.88
N GLY A 68 -8.62 -3.75 11.71
CA GLY A 68 -8.73 -4.74 12.77
C GLY A 68 -8.57 -6.19 12.33
N ASN A 69 -8.44 -6.46 11.04
CA ASN A 69 -8.36 -7.81 10.50
C ASN A 69 -7.11 -8.04 9.65
N MET A 70 -7.02 -7.42 8.47
CA MET A 70 -5.92 -7.69 7.57
C MET A 70 -5.53 -6.48 6.73
N ALA A 71 -4.27 -6.48 6.28
CA ALA A 71 -3.75 -5.58 5.27
C ALA A 71 -3.04 -6.42 4.21
N PHE A 72 -3.52 -6.35 2.97
CA PHE A 72 -2.98 -7.12 1.86
C PHE A 72 -2.34 -6.15 0.86
N PHE A 73 -1.02 -6.14 0.79
CA PHE A 73 -0.25 -5.29 -0.13
C PHE A 73 -0.28 -5.92 -1.52
N VAL A 74 -0.84 -5.20 -2.49
CA VAL A 74 -1.08 -5.74 -3.83
C VAL A 74 -0.31 -5.00 -4.93
N TYR A 75 0.14 -3.77 -4.70
CA TYR A 75 0.86 -2.97 -5.68
C TYR A 75 1.64 -1.87 -4.98
N GLY A 76 2.66 -1.35 -5.65
CA GLY A 76 3.44 -0.23 -5.13
C GLY A 76 4.20 0.48 -6.23
N PHE A 77 4.61 1.70 -5.96
CA PHE A 77 5.39 2.50 -6.90
C PHE A 77 6.19 3.57 -6.15
N ALA A 78 7.26 4.00 -6.77
CA ALA A 78 8.03 5.13 -6.25
C ALA A 78 7.30 6.43 -6.60
N LYS A 79 7.17 7.31 -5.62
CA LYS A 79 6.44 8.58 -5.79
C LYS A 79 7.04 9.44 -6.90
N ASN A 80 8.35 9.39 -7.10
CA ASN A 80 9.04 10.16 -8.13
C ASN A 80 8.82 9.61 -9.55
N GLU A 81 8.31 8.40 -9.69
CA GLU A 81 8.03 7.79 -10.99
C GLU A 81 6.55 7.89 -11.36
N ARG A 82 5.69 7.96 -10.35
CA ARG A 82 4.25 7.93 -10.55
C ARG A 82 3.57 8.55 -9.34
N ASP A 83 2.49 9.31 -9.55
CA ASP A 83 1.74 9.93 -8.46
C ASP A 83 0.57 9.09 -7.97
N ASN A 84 -0.02 8.30 -8.87
CA ASN A 84 -1.24 7.57 -8.54
C ASN A 84 -1.45 6.41 -9.52
N ILE A 85 -2.38 5.53 -9.17
CA ILE A 85 -2.88 4.51 -10.09
C ILE A 85 -3.95 5.14 -10.98
N ASP A 86 -4.21 4.54 -12.14
CA ASP A 86 -5.28 5.02 -13.02
C ASP A 86 -6.62 4.40 -12.63
N GLU A 87 -7.70 4.84 -13.29
CA GLU A 87 -9.05 4.37 -12.98
C GLU A 87 -9.24 2.88 -13.24
N SER A 88 -8.56 2.34 -14.24
CA SER A 88 -8.61 0.92 -14.55
C SER A 88 -7.99 0.09 -13.43
N ASP A 89 -6.83 0.52 -12.96
CA ASP A 89 -6.16 -0.14 -11.82
C ASP A 89 -7.04 -0.07 -10.58
N GLU A 90 -7.64 1.08 -10.31
CA GLU A 90 -8.52 1.25 -9.16
C GLU A 90 -9.68 0.28 -9.19
N ARG A 91 -10.33 0.13 -10.35
CA ARG A 91 -11.42 -0.84 -10.52
C ARG A 91 -10.95 -2.27 -10.28
N ASP A 92 -9.80 -2.63 -10.84
CA ASP A 92 -9.27 -3.98 -10.70
C ASP A 92 -8.98 -4.31 -9.23
N PHE A 93 -8.41 -3.38 -8.49
CA PHE A 93 -8.15 -3.60 -7.07
C PHE A 93 -9.43 -3.65 -6.24
N LYS A 94 -10.44 -2.84 -6.58
CA LYS A 94 -11.74 -2.92 -5.91
C LYS A 94 -12.43 -4.25 -6.17
N ASP A 95 -12.33 -4.77 -7.39
CA ASP A 95 -12.87 -6.08 -7.74
C ASP A 95 -12.14 -7.17 -6.96
N LEU A 96 -10.82 -7.09 -6.86
CA LEU A 96 -10.03 -8.02 -6.08
C LEU A 96 -10.44 -7.97 -4.60
N ALA A 97 -10.68 -6.77 -4.06
CA ALA A 97 -11.07 -6.59 -2.67
C ALA A 97 -12.38 -7.28 -2.31
N LYS A 98 -13.28 -7.46 -3.28
CA LYS A 98 -14.56 -8.16 -3.06
C LYS A 98 -14.36 -9.65 -2.74
N CYS A 99 -13.17 -10.19 -3.02
CA CYS A 99 -12.85 -11.59 -2.75
C CYS A 99 -12.43 -11.84 -1.29
N PHE A 100 -12.31 -10.80 -0.49
CA PHE A 100 -11.83 -10.91 0.89
C PHE A 100 -12.85 -10.48 1.94
#